data_82d13cf8f1c297c83e73c27482e90b58
#
_entry.id   82d13cf8f1c297c83e73c27482e90b58
#
_cell.length_a   1.000
_cell.length_b   1.000
_cell.length_c   1.000
_cell.angle_alpha   90.00
_cell.angle_beta   90.00
_cell.angle_gamma   90.00
#
_symmetry.space_group_name_H-M   'P 1'
#
loop_
_entity.id
_entity.type
_entity.pdbx_description
1 polymer ?
#
loop_
_entity_poly.entity_id
_entity_poly.type
_entity_poly.pdbx_seq_one_letter_code
_entity_poly.pdbx_strand_id
1 'polypeptide(L)'
;MSPSIKEVKPEYRRIYAAVQAIPLGRVASYGEIAARAGLPGCARLAGRALSEAPDGLELPWHRVVRADGRLACMRGTREQARRLRAEGVDVRDGRVRMRAHGLHHDLDRALWSWKD
;
A
#
# COMPACT_ATOMS: atom_id res chain seq x y z
N MET A 1 -11.92 -19.42 11.92
CA MET A 1 -12.52 -18.09 11.84
C MET A 1 -11.44 -17.01 11.90
N SER A 2 -11.56 -16.00 11.05
CA SER A 2 -10.64 -14.88 11.12
C SER A 2 -10.94 -14.02 12.35
N PRO A 3 -9.92 -13.48 13.01
CA PRO A 3 -10.15 -12.59 14.15
C PRO A 3 -10.86 -11.31 13.71
N SER A 4 -11.62 -10.71 14.61
CA SER A 4 -12.18 -9.39 14.36
C SER A 4 -11.05 -8.36 14.38
N ILE A 5 -11.31 -7.16 13.85
CA ILE A 5 -10.30 -6.10 13.85
C ILE A 5 -9.87 -5.75 15.29
N LYS A 6 -10.74 -5.95 16.25
CA LYS A 6 -10.43 -5.68 17.67
C LYS A 6 -9.41 -6.64 18.24
N GLU A 7 -9.34 -7.86 17.68
CA GLU A 7 -8.41 -8.90 18.12
C GLU A 7 -7.07 -8.83 17.41
N VAL A 8 -6.95 -7.94 16.44
CA VAL A 8 -5.74 -7.80 15.65
C VAL A 8 -4.71 -7.00 16.46
N LYS A 9 -3.44 -7.38 16.31
CA LYS A 9 -2.35 -6.67 16.98
C LYS A 9 -2.37 -5.17 16.65
N PRO A 10 -2.04 -4.32 17.63
CA PRO A 10 -2.03 -2.86 17.37
C PRO A 10 -1.17 -2.45 16.18
N GLU A 11 0.00 -3.10 15.97
CA GLU A 11 0.87 -2.81 14.84
C GLU A 11 0.17 -3.09 13.52
N TYR A 12 -0.56 -4.20 13.46
CA TYR A 12 -1.31 -4.58 12.27
C TYR A 12 -2.42 -3.59 11.98
N ARG A 13 -3.12 -3.12 13.01
CA ARG A 13 -4.18 -2.13 12.83
C ARG A 13 -3.64 -0.83 12.26
N ARG A 14 -2.46 -0.41 12.72
CA ARG A 14 -1.82 0.79 12.17
C ARG A 14 -1.42 0.60 10.71
N ILE A 15 -0.95 -0.60 10.37
CA ILE A 15 -0.61 -0.94 8.98
C ILE A 15 -1.87 -0.90 8.11
N TYR A 16 -2.96 -1.51 8.57
CA TYR A 16 -4.22 -1.49 7.82
C TYR A 16 -4.73 -0.06 7.61
N ALA A 17 -4.65 0.78 8.64
CA ALA A 17 -5.06 2.16 8.52
C ALA A 17 -4.21 2.91 7.48
N ALA A 18 -2.90 2.65 7.45
CA ALA A 18 -2.01 3.25 6.47
C ALA A 18 -2.37 2.81 5.04
N VAL A 19 -2.71 1.53 4.86
CA VAL A 19 -3.13 1.01 3.56
C VAL A 19 -4.44 1.65 3.11
N GLN A 20 -5.40 1.74 4.03
CA GLN A 20 -6.70 2.35 3.73
C GLN A 20 -6.59 3.82 3.35
N ALA A 21 -5.53 4.48 3.78
CA ALA A 21 -5.30 5.88 3.49
C ALA A 21 -4.69 6.15 2.11
N ILE A 22 -4.28 5.10 1.38
CA ILE A 22 -3.74 5.29 0.04
C ILE A 22 -4.84 5.74 -0.91
N PRO A 23 -4.73 6.91 -1.53
CA PRO A 23 -5.78 7.40 -2.42
C PRO A 23 -5.90 6.57 -3.70
N LEU A 24 -7.05 6.61 -4.31
CA LEU A 24 -7.29 6.03 -5.62
C LEU A 24 -6.31 6.63 -6.63
N GLY A 25 -5.71 5.80 -7.46
CA GLY A 25 -4.75 6.24 -8.46
C GLY A 25 -3.33 6.39 -7.93
N ARG A 26 -3.10 6.04 -6.66
CA ARG A 26 -1.78 6.12 -6.05
C ARG A 26 -1.37 4.74 -5.52
N VAL A 27 -0.06 4.56 -5.35
CA VAL A 27 0.49 3.35 -4.77
C VAL A 27 1.51 3.71 -3.70
N ALA A 28 1.74 2.79 -2.78
CA ALA A 28 2.77 2.93 -1.76
C ALA A 28 3.55 1.63 -1.66
N SER A 29 4.81 1.72 -1.29
CA SER A 29 5.61 0.52 -1.06
C SER A 29 5.32 -0.05 0.33
N TYR A 30 5.67 -1.33 0.52
CA TYR A 30 5.53 -1.96 1.84
C TYR A 30 6.30 -1.19 2.91
N GLY A 31 7.52 -0.74 2.58
CA GLY A 31 8.32 0.04 3.53
C GLY A 31 7.69 1.39 3.87
N GLU A 32 7.07 2.03 2.89
CA GLU A 32 6.39 3.31 3.12
C GLU A 32 5.16 3.13 3.99
N ILE A 33 4.40 2.05 3.77
CA ILE A 33 3.24 1.72 4.60
C ILE A 33 3.70 1.49 6.05
N ALA A 34 4.77 0.73 6.24
CA ALA A 34 5.31 0.49 7.57
C ALA A 34 5.74 1.81 8.24
N ALA A 35 6.44 2.67 7.50
CA ALA A 35 6.88 3.95 8.04
C ALA A 35 5.71 4.82 8.47
N ARG A 36 4.65 4.87 7.66
CA ARG A 36 3.45 5.64 7.99
C ARG A 36 2.70 5.08 9.18
N ALA A 37 2.85 3.77 9.42
CA ALA A 37 2.27 3.12 10.60
C ALA A 37 3.12 3.33 11.86
N GLY A 38 4.20 4.09 11.77
CA GLY A 38 5.11 4.31 12.89
C GLY A 38 6.10 3.17 13.09
N LEU A 39 6.34 2.37 12.04
CA LEU A 39 7.20 1.18 12.11
C LEU A 39 8.23 1.22 10.98
N PRO A 40 9.08 2.27 10.94
CA PRO A 40 10.06 2.38 9.85
C PRO A 40 11.00 1.19 9.81
N GLY A 41 11.33 0.75 8.60
CA GLY A 41 12.20 -0.42 8.41
C GLY A 41 11.49 -1.76 8.51
N CYS A 42 10.18 -1.76 8.70
CA CYS A 42 9.41 -3.00 8.93
C CYS A 42 8.57 -3.40 7.71
N ALA A 43 9.15 -3.33 6.51
CA ALA A 43 8.42 -3.69 5.28
C ALA A 43 7.90 -5.12 5.31
N ARG A 44 8.67 -6.06 5.86
CA ARG A 44 8.23 -7.46 5.96
C ARG A 44 7.02 -7.61 6.85
N LEU A 45 6.98 -6.83 7.93
CA LEU A 45 5.83 -6.84 8.84
C LEU A 45 4.58 -6.35 8.12
N ALA A 46 4.71 -5.30 7.30
CA ALA A 46 3.59 -4.81 6.50
C ALA A 46 3.07 -5.88 5.55
N GLY A 47 3.97 -6.60 4.87
CA GLY A 47 3.58 -7.70 4.00
C GLY A 47 2.87 -8.81 4.74
N ARG A 48 3.38 -9.18 5.92
CA ARG A 48 2.75 -10.20 6.75
C ARG A 48 1.37 -9.77 7.22
N ALA A 49 1.24 -8.53 7.66
CA ALA A 49 -0.05 -8.03 8.11
C ALA A 49 -1.10 -8.08 7.00
N LEU A 50 -0.71 -7.74 5.77
CA LEU A 50 -1.62 -7.80 4.64
C LEU A 50 -2.03 -9.23 4.31
N SER A 51 -1.09 -10.18 4.41
CA SER A 51 -1.40 -11.60 4.14
C SER A 51 -2.31 -12.19 5.22
N GLU A 52 -2.28 -11.65 6.42
CA GLU A 52 -3.06 -12.11 7.56
C GLU A 52 -4.28 -11.25 7.84
N ALA A 53 -4.66 -10.38 6.90
CA ALA A 53 -5.79 -9.48 7.12
C ALA A 53 -7.08 -10.26 7.38
N PRO A 54 -7.90 -9.80 8.36
CA PRO A 54 -9.15 -10.50 8.68
C PRO A 54 -10.11 -10.50 7.50
N ASP A 55 -10.90 -11.58 7.39
CA ASP A 55 -11.94 -11.66 6.39
C ASP A 55 -12.93 -10.53 6.62
N GLY A 56 -13.42 -9.95 5.55
CA GLY A 56 -14.39 -8.86 5.61
C GLY A 56 -13.77 -7.48 5.78
N LEU A 57 -12.47 -7.41 6.08
CA LEU A 57 -11.79 -6.13 6.12
C LEU A 57 -11.42 -5.72 4.70
N GLU A 58 -12.03 -4.66 4.21
CA GLU A 58 -11.77 -4.18 2.86
C GLU A 58 -10.52 -3.30 2.85
N LEU A 59 -9.49 -3.78 2.18
CA LEU A 59 -8.24 -3.06 2.04
C LEU A 59 -7.92 -2.88 0.57
N PRO A 60 -7.46 -1.70 0.15
CA PRO A 60 -6.96 -1.52 -1.21
C PRO A 60 -5.56 -2.14 -1.34
N TRP A 61 -5.46 -3.45 -1.12
CA TRP A 61 -4.20 -4.18 -1.15
C TRP A 61 -3.47 -4.02 -2.48
N HIS A 62 -4.23 -3.83 -3.55
CA HIS A 62 -3.67 -3.66 -4.89
C HIS A 62 -2.82 -2.39 -5.01
N ARG A 63 -2.98 -1.43 -4.10
CA ARG A 63 -2.21 -0.19 -4.09
C ARG A 63 -0.89 -0.30 -3.33
N VAL A 64 -0.54 -1.51 -2.84
CA VAL A 64 0.73 -1.74 -2.15
C VAL A 64 1.64 -2.53 -3.06
N VAL A 65 2.83 -2.01 -3.31
CA VAL A 65 3.79 -2.57 -4.27
C VAL A 65 5.18 -2.62 -3.64
N ARG A 66 6.14 -3.21 -4.35
CA ARG A 66 7.53 -3.19 -3.91
C ARG A 66 8.12 -1.79 -4.09
N ALA A 67 9.23 -1.52 -3.42
CA ALA A 67 9.87 -0.21 -3.45
C ALA A 67 10.21 0.24 -4.87
N ASP A 68 10.52 -0.69 -5.77
CA ASP A 68 10.83 -0.41 -7.17
C ASP A 68 9.59 -0.37 -8.06
N GLY A 69 8.40 -0.49 -7.49
CA GLY A 69 7.15 -0.47 -8.22
C GLY A 69 6.67 -1.83 -8.70
N ARG A 70 7.44 -2.89 -8.50
CA ARG A 70 7.02 -4.22 -8.94
C ARG A 70 5.80 -4.68 -8.18
N LEU A 71 4.89 -5.32 -8.91
CA LEU A 71 3.73 -5.96 -8.30
C LEU A 71 4.20 -7.22 -7.58
N ALA A 72 3.74 -7.40 -6.36
CA ALA A 72 4.19 -8.54 -5.56
C ALA A 72 3.10 -8.97 -4.59
N CYS A 73 1.89 -9.09 -5.09
CA CYS A 73 0.76 -9.46 -4.25
C CYS A 73 0.55 -10.96 -4.23
N MET A 74 0.33 -11.52 -3.05
CA MET A 74 0.04 -12.94 -2.89
C MET A 74 -1.29 -13.33 -3.52
N ARG A 75 -2.19 -12.38 -3.74
CA ARG A 75 -3.49 -12.62 -4.38
C ARG A 75 -3.41 -12.68 -5.88
N GLY A 76 -2.23 -12.42 -6.45
CA GLY A 76 -2.00 -12.51 -7.87
C GLY A 76 -1.71 -11.17 -8.51
N THR A 77 -0.60 -11.12 -9.26
CA THR A 77 -0.15 -9.88 -9.88
C THR A 77 -1.05 -9.45 -11.04
N ARG A 78 -1.69 -10.41 -11.71
CA ARG A 78 -2.62 -10.10 -12.80
C ARG A 78 -3.84 -9.33 -12.28
N GLU A 79 -4.42 -9.79 -11.18
CA GLU A 79 -5.56 -9.12 -10.57
C GLU A 79 -5.15 -7.75 -10.03
N GLN A 80 -3.97 -7.66 -9.43
CA GLN A 80 -3.43 -6.41 -8.95
C GLN A 80 -3.29 -5.41 -10.10
N ALA A 81 -2.71 -5.84 -11.22
CA ALA A 81 -2.54 -4.98 -12.39
C ALA A 81 -3.89 -4.51 -12.93
N ARG A 82 -4.85 -5.42 -12.99
CA ARG A 82 -6.19 -5.09 -13.49
C ARG A 82 -6.83 -3.98 -12.66
N ARG A 83 -6.76 -4.11 -11.33
CA ARG A 83 -7.35 -3.11 -10.43
C ARG A 83 -6.64 -1.77 -10.52
N LEU A 84 -5.32 -1.79 -10.61
CA LEU A 84 -4.55 -0.56 -10.73
C LEU A 84 -4.85 0.16 -12.05
N ARG A 85 -4.91 -0.59 -13.15
CA ARG A 85 -5.24 0.01 -14.45
C ARG A 85 -6.64 0.60 -14.46
N ALA A 86 -7.58 -0.03 -13.77
CA ALA A 86 -8.93 0.50 -13.64
C ALA A 86 -8.96 1.83 -12.89
N GLU A 87 -7.95 2.10 -12.07
CA GLU A 87 -7.82 3.37 -11.35
C GLU A 87 -6.96 4.38 -12.08
N GLY A 88 -6.56 4.07 -13.31
CA GLY A 88 -5.74 4.98 -14.10
C GLY A 88 -4.25 4.87 -13.84
N VAL A 89 -3.80 3.86 -13.10
CA VAL A 89 -2.39 3.65 -12.84
C VAL A 89 -1.75 2.92 -14.00
N ASP A 90 -0.65 3.46 -14.50
CA ASP A 90 0.10 2.86 -15.61
C ASP A 90 0.94 1.70 -15.09
N VAL A 91 0.59 0.48 -15.51
CA VAL A 91 1.33 -0.74 -15.14
C VAL A 91 1.90 -1.34 -16.42
N ARG A 92 3.22 -1.42 -16.50
CA ARG A 92 3.94 -1.97 -17.65
C ARG A 92 4.94 -3.02 -17.17
N ASP A 93 4.89 -4.20 -17.77
CA ASP A 93 5.81 -5.29 -17.45
C ASP A 93 5.83 -5.60 -15.96
N GLY A 94 4.64 -5.58 -15.33
CA GLY A 94 4.50 -5.90 -13.91
C GLY A 94 5.06 -4.84 -12.97
N ARG A 95 5.19 -3.61 -13.44
CA ARG A 95 5.78 -2.53 -12.66
C ARG A 95 5.00 -1.23 -12.80
N VAL A 96 4.82 -0.53 -11.68
CA VAL A 96 4.22 0.79 -11.62
C VAL A 96 5.34 1.83 -11.64
N ARG A 97 5.08 2.93 -12.35
CA ARG A 97 6.02 4.07 -12.35
C ARG A 97 5.86 4.85 -11.05
N MET A 98 6.79 4.64 -10.12
CA MET A 98 6.70 5.23 -8.79
C MET A 98 6.77 6.77 -8.81
N ARG A 99 7.49 7.35 -9.77
CA ARG A 99 7.55 8.81 -9.90
C ARG A 99 6.18 9.41 -10.16
N ALA A 100 5.35 8.72 -10.93
CA ALA A 100 4.04 9.24 -11.33
C ALA A 100 2.95 8.94 -10.30
N HIS A 101 3.02 7.77 -9.68
CA HIS A 101 1.91 7.25 -8.86
C HIS A 101 2.29 6.99 -7.40
N GLY A 102 3.56 7.11 -7.04
CA GLY A 102 4.00 6.86 -5.68
C GLY A 102 3.48 7.91 -4.71
N LEU A 103 3.14 7.47 -3.52
CA LEU A 103 2.57 8.34 -2.51
C LEU A 103 3.56 9.39 -2.00
N HIS A 104 4.84 9.02 -1.89
CA HIS A 104 5.86 9.97 -1.44
C HIS A 104 6.03 11.16 -2.39
N HIS A 105 5.73 10.97 -3.67
CA HIS A 105 5.77 12.05 -4.65
C HIS A 105 4.74 13.13 -4.31
N ASP A 106 3.55 12.71 -3.92
CA ASP A 106 2.52 13.64 -3.49
C ASP A 106 2.90 14.34 -2.19
N LEU A 107 3.56 13.61 -1.29
CA LEU A 107 4.03 14.17 -0.03
C LEU A 107 5.08 15.26 -0.28
N ASP A 108 6.04 14.99 -1.17
CA ASP A 108 7.06 15.97 -1.53
C ASP A 108 6.41 17.21 -2.13
N ARG A 109 5.44 17.02 -3.02
CA ARG A 109 4.73 18.12 -3.63
C ARG A 109 3.99 18.96 -2.59
N ALA A 110 3.37 18.33 -1.62
CA ALA A 110 2.68 19.00 -0.54
C ALA A 110 3.65 19.81 0.33
N LEU A 111 4.83 19.27 0.60
CA LEU A 111 5.86 19.96 1.36
C LEU A 111 6.35 21.22 0.63
N TRP A 112 6.56 21.12 -0.67
CA TRP A 112 6.99 22.27 -1.47
C TRP A 112 5.91 23.35 -1.53
N SER A 113 4.65 22.96 -1.67
CA SER A 113 3.53 23.91 -1.67
C SER A 113 3.43 24.65 -0.35
N TRP A 114 3.75 23.94 0.72
CA TRP A 114 3.66 24.51 2.06
C TRP A 114 4.68 25.61 2.30
N LYS A 115 5.83 25.53 1.65
CA LYS A 115 6.90 26.53 1.81
C LYS A 115 6.65 27.81 1.03
N ASP A 116 5.78 27.74 0.05
CA ASP A 116 5.42 28.89 -0.74
C ASP A 116 4.33 29.70 -0.05
#